data_fe1d45ffd9b2c82902ad18fae3390c1a
#
_entry.id   fe1d45ffd9b2c82902ad18fae3390c1a
#
_cell.length_a   1.000
_cell.length_b   1.000
_cell.length_c   1.000
_cell.angle_alpha   90.00
_cell.angle_beta   90.00
_cell.angle_gamma   90.00
#
_symmetry.space_group_name_H-M   'P 1'
#
loop_
_entity.id
_entity.type
_entity.pdbx_description
1 polymer ?
#
loop_
_entity_poly.entity_id
_entity_poly.type
_entity_poly.pdbx_seq_one_letter_code
_entity_poly.pdbx_strand_id
1 'polypeptide(L)'
;MESDLQLDRRSLMGSATAAAIAGLAGCAGLQTDAETPAAAGTTPWPDPREGQREVMLLGSTHLAQSPGDTRNAYATDPGNILGEQRQHELETLTDRLAEWDPDRVAVEEKVSQQPVIDEAYAAYRDDPDTLRTVSGWERDRSNETVQIGFRLADKLGHDSVAAVDYLQSPAALLTDEEKRQLPDSLRAMLVDPDTVEYPLPDAAESNAEKQQRLDEGSLVDFYRWLNTPDVGASMWNNDMNFYATAFENSEPGDYTAVKLMTAWTQRNLRIASNVWNVPAETDERVLVVYGASHVPQLGQILTGAPMMAPVSPLPYLTD
;
A
#
# COMPACT_ATOMS: atom_id res chain seq x y z
N MET A 1 -9.63 32.23 46.94
CA MET A 1 -9.17 33.32 46.04
C MET A 1 -8.85 32.65 44.71
N GLU A 2 -9.94 32.35 44.00
CA GLU A 2 -9.94 31.78 42.66
C GLU A 2 -9.96 32.94 41.68
N SER A 3 -9.02 32.98 40.76
CA SER A 3 -9.00 33.95 39.68
C SER A 3 -9.32 33.20 38.37
N ASP A 4 -10.56 33.35 37.94
CA ASP A 4 -11.06 32.98 36.61
C ASP A 4 -10.28 33.74 35.52
N LEU A 5 -9.61 33.00 34.66
CA LEU A 5 -9.14 33.48 33.38
C LEU A 5 -10.10 33.02 32.26
N GLN A 6 -11.13 33.84 32.05
CA GLN A 6 -11.96 33.78 30.84
C GLN A 6 -11.19 34.39 29.67
N LEU A 7 -10.79 33.55 28.71
CA LEU A 7 -10.28 33.98 27.43
C LEU A 7 -11.43 34.28 26.47
N ASP A 8 -11.62 35.58 26.22
CA ASP A 8 -12.61 36.11 25.30
C ASP A 8 -12.21 35.85 23.82
N ARG A 9 -13.06 35.12 23.11
CA ARG A 9 -12.87 34.67 21.70
C ARG A 9 -13.38 35.67 20.65
N ARG A 10 -13.44 36.96 20.96
CA ARG A 10 -13.96 37.99 20.04
C ARG A 10 -13.02 39.17 19.91
N SER A 11 -11.89 39.00 19.17
CA SER A 11 -11.18 40.15 18.61
C SER A 11 -10.04 39.69 17.68
N LEU A 12 -10.41 39.28 16.48
CA LEU A 12 -9.45 39.17 15.34
C LEU A 12 -10.26 39.28 14.02
N MET A 13 -10.92 40.42 13.85
CA MET A 13 -11.31 40.91 12.52
C MET A 13 -10.91 42.37 12.43
N GLY A 14 -10.03 42.67 11.49
CA GLY A 14 -9.80 44.05 11.09
C GLY A 14 -8.39 44.30 10.60
N SER A 15 -8.21 44.31 9.32
CA SER A 15 -7.59 45.34 8.50
C SER A 15 -6.85 44.73 7.31
N ALA A 16 -7.56 44.60 6.20
CA ALA A 16 -6.98 44.51 4.88
C ALA A 16 -6.58 45.94 4.46
N THR A 17 -5.31 46.19 4.27
CA THR A 17 -4.79 47.37 3.56
C THR A 17 -4.25 46.92 2.20
N ALA A 18 -4.98 47.25 1.16
CA ALA A 18 -4.55 47.19 -0.22
C ALA A 18 -3.45 48.23 -0.46
N ALA A 19 -2.26 47.79 -0.89
CA ALA A 19 -1.26 48.65 -1.49
C ALA A 19 -1.12 48.23 -2.96
N ALA A 20 -1.71 49.02 -3.83
CA ALA A 20 -1.45 49.02 -5.26
C ALA A 20 -0.09 49.67 -5.52
N ILE A 21 0.82 48.93 -6.16
CA ILE A 21 2.00 49.56 -6.81
C ILE A 21 1.94 49.20 -8.28
N ALA A 22 1.67 50.24 -9.07
CA ALA A 22 1.81 50.21 -10.50
C ALA A 22 3.25 50.63 -10.88
N GLY A 23 3.78 49.99 -11.93
CA GLY A 23 4.86 50.59 -12.76
C GLY A 23 6.09 49.73 -12.88
N LEU A 24 6.40 49.20 -13.98
CA LEU A 24 7.06 49.66 -15.17
C LEU A 24 7.54 48.48 -16.01
N ALA A 25 7.20 48.54 -17.27
CA ALA A 25 7.66 47.63 -18.30
C ALA A 25 9.19 47.65 -18.47
N GLY A 26 9.77 46.46 -18.57
CA GLY A 26 11.12 46.26 -19.03
C GLY A 26 11.18 44.92 -19.76
N CYS A 27 11.02 44.94 -21.10
CA CYS A 27 11.25 43.78 -21.93
C CYS A 27 12.73 43.41 -21.93
N ALA A 28 13.07 42.30 -21.32
CA ALA A 28 14.26 41.55 -21.66
C ALA A 28 13.82 40.10 -21.83
N GLY A 29 13.90 39.56 -23.05
CA GLY A 29 13.53 38.22 -23.37
C GLY A 29 14.42 37.22 -22.63
N LEU A 30 13.83 36.58 -21.65
CA LEU A 30 14.27 35.28 -21.17
C LEU A 30 13.48 34.25 -21.97
N GLN A 31 14.17 33.61 -22.92
CA GLN A 31 13.71 32.30 -23.38
C GLN A 31 13.68 31.40 -22.17
N THR A 32 12.53 31.25 -21.55
CA THR A 32 12.26 30.11 -20.70
C THR A 32 12.18 28.93 -21.65
N ASP A 33 13.19 28.08 -21.62
CA ASP A 33 13.02 26.71 -22.08
C ASP A 33 11.67 26.24 -21.49
N ALA A 34 10.74 25.94 -22.39
CA ALA A 34 9.47 25.39 -21.99
C ALA A 34 9.79 24.06 -21.29
N GLU A 35 9.81 24.05 -19.97
CA GLU A 35 9.73 22.82 -19.22
C GLU A 35 8.54 22.09 -19.80
N THR A 36 8.81 20.98 -20.47
CA THR A 36 7.78 20.00 -20.83
C THR A 36 7.00 19.76 -19.55
N PRO A 37 5.68 20.02 -19.52
CA PRO A 37 4.92 19.76 -18.31
C PRO A 37 5.19 18.30 -17.94
N ALA A 38 5.78 18.08 -16.79
CA ALA A 38 5.91 16.73 -16.22
C ALA A 38 4.52 16.10 -16.35
N ALA A 39 4.45 14.91 -16.92
CA ALA A 39 3.18 14.22 -17.16
C ALA A 39 2.39 14.22 -15.86
N ALA A 40 1.41 15.10 -15.77
CA ALA A 40 0.55 15.22 -14.60
C ALA A 40 -0.13 13.86 -14.42
N GLY A 41 0.16 13.14 -13.30
CA GLY A 41 -0.62 12.00 -12.89
C GLY A 41 0.09 10.66 -12.68
N THR A 42 1.42 10.60 -12.68
CA THR A 42 2.11 9.30 -12.43
C THR A 42 2.38 9.00 -10.95
N THR A 43 2.28 9.98 -10.05
CA THR A 43 2.43 9.78 -8.62
C THR A 43 1.52 10.72 -7.83
N PRO A 44 0.84 10.25 -6.77
CA PRO A 44 0.06 11.10 -5.87
C PRO A 44 0.92 11.76 -4.80
N TRP A 45 2.22 11.52 -4.78
CA TRP A 45 3.13 11.97 -3.72
C TRP A 45 4.11 13.02 -4.23
N PRO A 46 4.59 13.91 -3.33
CA PRO A 46 5.62 14.87 -3.67
C PRO A 46 6.95 14.18 -3.95
N ASP A 47 7.76 14.81 -4.81
CA ASP A 47 9.11 14.32 -5.10
C ASP A 47 9.97 14.20 -3.82
N PRO A 48 10.85 13.16 -3.75
CA PRO A 48 11.79 13.01 -2.66
C PRO A 48 12.68 14.23 -2.50
N ARG A 49 12.98 14.61 -1.26
CA ARG A 49 13.92 15.66 -0.91
C ARG A 49 15.30 15.07 -0.62
N GLU A 50 16.33 15.87 -0.80
CA GLU A 50 17.71 15.48 -0.46
C GLU A 50 17.79 14.91 0.98
N GLY A 51 18.43 13.76 1.11
CA GLY A 51 18.60 13.05 2.38
C GLY A 51 17.41 12.21 2.85
N GLN A 52 16.32 12.17 2.08
CA GLN A 52 15.25 11.19 2.33
C GLN A 52 15.57 9.85 1.66
N ARG A 53 15.25 8.76 2.35
CA ARG A 53 15.23 7.41 1.76
C ARG A 53 13.99 7.25 0.91
N GLU A 54 14.17 6.74 -0.28
CA GLU A 54 13.07 6.47 -1.21
C GLU A 54 12.45 5.10 -0.91
N VAL A 55 11.14 5.05 -0.83
CA VAL A 55 10.38 3.82 -0.61
C VAL A 55 9.43 3.61 -1.77
N MET A 56 9.80 2.72 -2.70
CA MET A 56 8.89 2.33 -3.78
C MET A 56 7.81 1.42 -3.23
N LEU A 57 6.55 1.84 -3.37
CA LEU A 57 5.39 1.06 -2.98
C LEU A 57 4.81 0.36 -4.22
N LEU A 58 5.09 -0.92 -4.37
CA LEU A 58 4.47 -1.76 -5.39
C LEU A 58 3.21 -2.41 -4.80
N GLY A 59 2.05 -1.89 -5.20
CA GLY A 59 0.77 -2.50 -4.90
C GLY A 59 0.61 -3.82 -5.66
N SER A 60 0.32 -4.89 -4.95
CA SER A 60 0.14 -6.24 -5.48
C SER A 60 -1.27 -6.76 -5.24
N THR A 61 -1.68 -7.72 -6.04
CA THR A 61 -2.77 -8.65 -5.73
C THR A 61 -2.17 -9.97 -5.28
N HIS A 62 -2.96 -10.79 -4.59
CA HIS A 62 -2.52 -12.13 -4.21
C HIS A 62 -2.47 -13.03 -5.44
N LEU A 63 -1.28 -13.46 -5.83
CA LEU A 63 -1.06 -14.31 -7.00
C LEU A 63 -1.35 -15.80 -6.74
N ALA A 64 -1.38 -16.21 -5.47
CA ALA A 64 -1.61 -17.60 -5.06
C ALA A 64 -3.06 -17.90 -4.68
N GLN A 65 -3.99 -16.97 -4.88
CA GLN A 65 -5.38 -17.18 -4.48
C GLN A 65 -6.10 -18.18 -5.38
N SER A 66 -6.81 -19.09 -4.73
CA SER A 66 -7.76 -19.96 -5.41
C SER A 66 -9.12 -19.24 -5.57
N PRO A 67 -9.78 -19.40 -6.72
CA PRO A 67 -11.16 -18.94 -6.88
C PRO A 67 -12.03 -19.50 -5.74
N GLY A 68 -12.73 -18.61 -5.04
CA GLY A 68 -13.56 -18.96 -3.89
C GLY A 68 -12.91 -18.80 -2.52
N ASP A 69 -11.70 -18.24 -2.43
CA ASP A 69 -11.18 -17.78 -1.14
C ASP A 69 -11.97 -16.55 -0.68
N THR A 70 -12.94 -16.79 0.21
CA THR A 70 -13.85 -15.77 0.73
C THR A 70 -13.20 -14.78 1.66
N ARG A 71 -11.98 -15.06 2.15
CA ARG A 71 -11.21 -14.15 3.01
C ARG A 71 -10.76 -12.89 2.29
N ASN A 72 -10.85 -12.91 0.96
CA ASN A 72 -10.56 -11.74 0.15
C ASN A 72 -11.72 -11.45 -0.81
N ALA A 73 -12.52 -10.44 -0.48
CA ALA A 73 -13.64 -9.98 -1.30
C ALA A 73 -13.22 -9.55 -2.72
N TYR A 74 -11.92 -9.38 -2.94
CA TYR A 74 -11.32 -8.97 -4.21
C TYR A 74 -10.50 -10.08 -4.87
N ALA A 75 -10.85 -11.34 -4.61
CA ALA A 75 -10.19 -12.48 -5.23
C ALA A 75 -10.35 -12.44 -6.75
N THR A 76 -9.22 -12.52 -7.44
CA THR A 76 -9.15 -12.68 -8.89
C THR A 76 -8.35 -13.93 -9.19
N ASP A 77 -8.59 -14.53 -10.36
CA ASP A 77 -7.81 -15.65 -10.84
C ASP A 77 -6.68 -15.14 -11.78
N PRO A 78 -5.44 -15.07 -11.31
CA PRO A 78 -4.33 -14.64 -12.16
C PRO A 78 -3.91 -15.72 -13.17
N GLY A 79 -4.61 -16.85 -13.22
CA GLY A 79 -4.33 -17.99 -14.07
C GLY A 79 -3.17 -18.84 -13.56
N ASN A 80 -2.57 -19.61 -14.47
CA ASN A 80 -1.41 -20.45 -14.12
C ASN A 80 -0.15 -19.60 -13.97
N ILE A 81 0.07 -19.05 -12.76
CA ILE A 81 1.25 -18.22 -12.45
C ILE A 81 2.57 -18.94 -12.74
N LEU A 82 2.64 -20.25 -12.54
CA LEU A 82 3.84 -21.04 -12.80
C LEU A 82 3.97 -21.49 -14.27
N GLY A 83 3.02 -21.11 -15.12
CA GLY A 83 3.07 -21.38 -16.55
C GLY A 83 4.07 -20.48 -17.28
N GLU A 84 4.59 -20.95 -18.41
CA GLU A 84 5.65 -20.28 -19.18
C GLU A 84 5.36 -18.81 -19.50
N GLN A 85 4.14 -18.50 -19.93
CA GLN A 85 3.74 -17.13 -20.24
C GLN A 85 3.83 -16.22 -19.01
N ARG A 86 3.16 -16.59 -17.89
CA ARG A 86 3.15 -15.79 -16.66
C ARG A 86 4.55 -15.66 -16.05
N GLN A 87 5.37 -16.72 -16.16
CA GLN A 87 6.77 -16.66 -15.72
C GLN A 87 7.59 -15.67 -16.54
N HIS A 88 7.39 -15.60 -17.86
CA HIS A 88 8.05 -14.59 -18.71
C HIS A 88 7.58 -13.17 -18.37
N GLU A 89 6.27 -12.98 -18.10
CA GLU A 89 5.72 -11.70 -17.71
C GLU A 89 6.25 -11.24 -16.34
N LEU A 90 6.40 -12.16 -15.37
CA LEU A 90 7.01 -11.89 -14.06
C LEU A 90 8.51 -11.59 -14.15
N GLU A 91 9.21 -12.26 -15.06
CA GLU A 91 10.61 -11.93 -15.37
C GLU A 91 10.71 -10.50 -15.89
N THR A 92 9.87 -10.13 -16.87
CA THR A 92 9.82 -8.76 -17.41
C THR A 92 9.48 -7.74 -16.33
N LEU A 93 8.49 -8.02 -15.48
CA LEU A 93 8.10 -7.14 -14.37
C LEU A 93 9.28 -6.90 -13.42
N THR A 94 9.95 -7.96 -13.00
CA THR A 94 11.08 -7.85 -12.08
C THR A 94 12.33 -7.27 -12.73
N ASP A 95 12.56 -7.46 -14.03
CA ASP A 95 13.62 -6.76 -14.78
C ASP A 95 13.43 -5.24 -14.73
N ARG A 96 12.22 -4.78 -15.02
CA ARG A 96 11.88 -3.35 -14.99
C ARG A 96 11.99 -2.74 -13.58
N LEU A 97 11.53 -3.46 -12.56
CA LEU A 97 11.67 -3.01 -11.17
C LEU A 97 13.14 -2.98 -10.72
N ALA A 98 13.96 -3.89 -11.22
CA ALA A 98 15.39 -3.91 -10.95
C ALA A 98 16.15 -2.71 -11.53
N GLU A 99 15.63 -2.05 -12.58
CA GLU A 99 16.22 -0.81 -13.12
C GLU A 99 16.24 0.33 -12.10
N TRP A 100 15.33 0.31 -11.11
CA TRP A 100 15.37 1.26 -10.01
C TRP A 100 16.50 1.00 -9.01
N ASP A 101 17.09 -0.18 -9.05
CA ASP A 101 18.21 -0.62 -8.23
C ASP A 101 17.95 -0.43 -6.71
N PRO A 102 16.91 -1.06 -6.14
CA PRO A 102 16.66 -0.97 -4.70
C PRO A 102 17.75 -1.68 -3.90
N ASP A 103 18.20 -1.08 -2.80
CA ASP A 103 19.14 -1.67 -1.85
C ASP A 103 18.50 -2.79 -1.03
N ARG A 104 17.17 -2.74 -0.86
CA ARG A 104 16.38 -3.71 -0.08
C ARG A 104 15.04 -4.00 -0.75
N VAL A 105 14.62 -5.25 -0.62
CA VAL A 105 13.26 -5.70 -0.96
C VAL A 105 12.54 -6.12 0.31
N ALA A 106 11.32 -5.60 0.50
CA ALA A 106 10.44 -5.93 1.61
C ALA A 106 9.11 -6.49 1.10
N VAL A 107 8.50 -7.40 1.87
CA VAL A 107 7.29 -8.14 1.48
C VAL A 107 6.26 -8.17 2.58
N GLU A 108 4.99 -8.41 2.20
CA GLU A 108 3.84 -8.55 3.10
C GLU A 108 3.89 -9.87 3.88
N GLU A 109 4.93 -10.04 4.67
CA GLU A 109 5.05 -11.16 5.61
C GLU A 109 5.27 -10.63 7.02
N LYS A 110 4.78 -11.39 8.03
CA LYS A 110 4.89 -10.96 9.43
C LYS A 110 6.35 -10.86 9.86
N VAL A 111 6.74 -9.75 10.49
CA VAL A 111 8.09 -9.58 11.06
C VAL A 111 8.50 -10.75 11.97
N SER A 112 7.54 -11.34 12.70
CA SER A 112 7.80 -12.51 13.55
C SER A 112 8.20 -13.77 12.78
N GLN A 113 7.97 -13.81 11.47
CA GLN A 113 8.33 -14.91 10.58
C GLN A 113 9.66 -14.67 9.85
N GLN A 114 10.37 -13.57 10.12
CA GLN A 114 11.63 -13.28 9.46
C GLN A 114 12.60 -14.48 9.39
N PRO A 115 12.82 -15.27 10.45
CA PRO A 115 13.71 -16.44 10.35
C PRO A 115 13.25 -17.50 9.36
N VAL A 116 11.91 -17.68 9.21
CA VAL A 116 11.34 -18.62 8.23
C VAL A 116 11.51 -18.08 6.81
N ILE A 117 11.38 -16.77 6.63
CA ILE A 117 11.56 -16.10 5.35
C ILE A 117 13.02 -16.16 4.92
N ASP A 118 13.96 -15.97 5.83
CA ASP A 118 15.39 -16.08 5.54
C ASP A 118 15.74 -17.51 5.06
N GLU A 119 15.20 -18.55 5.73
CA GLU A 119 15.38 -19.94 5.34
C GLU A 119 14.70 -20.24 3.99
N ALA A 120 13.47 -19.71 3.78
CA ALA A 120 12.73 -19.88 2.53
C ALA A 120 13.46 -19.19 1.36
N TYR A 121 13.96 -17.98 1.57
CA TYR A 121 14.70 -17.27 0.54
C TYR A 121 16.03 -17.95 0.20
N ALA A 122 16.75 -18.47 1.19
CA ALA A 122 17.96 -19.25 0.94
C ALA A 122 17.63 -20.52 0.14
N ALA A 123 16.56 -21.24 0.48
CA ALA A 123 16.09 -22.40 -0.27
C ALA A 123 15.69 -22.04 -1.70
N TYR A 124 14.98 -20.91 -1.90
CA TYR A 124 14.61 -20.40 -3.21
C TYR A 124 15.83 -20.15 -4.11
N ARG A 125 16.89 -19.56 -3.58
CA ARG A 125 18.13 -19.27 -4.32
C ARG A 125 18.86 -20.54 -4.74
N ASP A 126 18.76 -21.61 -3.95
CA ASP A 126 19.37 -22.91 -4.28
C ASP A 126 18.51 -23.68 -5.31
N ASP A 127 17.25 -23.90 -5.01
CA ASP A 127 16.25 -24.51 -5.89
C ASP A 127 14.83 -24.11 -5.44
N PRO A 128 14.08 -23.31 -6.24
CA PRO A 128 12.72 -22.88 -5.90
C PRO A 128 11.73 -24.01 -5.60
N ASP A 129 11.97 -25.24 -6.09
CA ASP A 129 11.12 -26.39 -5.81
C ASP A 129 11.28 -26.93 -4.38
N THR A 130 12.33 -26.52 -3.68
CA THR A 130 12.60 -26.92 -2.29
C THR A 130 11.83 -26.10 -1.25
N LEU A 131 11.25 -24.96 -1.62
CA LEU A 131 10.47 -24.08 -0.71
C LEU A 131 9.48 -24.84 0.16
N ARG A 132 8.78 -25.83 -0.41
CA ARG A 132 7.79 -26.67 0.31
C ARG A 132 8.39 -27.50 1.45
N THR A 133 9.71 -27.62 1.52
CA THR A 133 10.42 -28.38 2.55
C THR A 133 10.82 -27.51 3.75
N VAL A 134 10.73 -26.20 3.62
CA VAL A 134 11.08 -25.25 4.69
C VAL A 134 10.03 -25.28 5.79
N SER A 135 10.46 -25.57 7.00
CA SER A 135 9.58 -25.70 8.15
C SER A 135 8.95 -24.34 8.51
N GLY A 136 7.63 -24.30 8.61
CA GLY A 136 6.89 -23.07 8.92
C GLY A 136 6.64 -22.15 7.72
N TRP A 137 7.16 -22.49 6.54
CA TRP A 137 6.81 -21.82 5.30
C TRP A 137 5.46 -22.37 4.79
N GLU A 138 4.44 -21.49 4.75
CA GLU A 138 3.06 -21.89 4.39
C GLU A 138 2.59 -21.30 3.05
N ARG A 139 3.44 -20.51 2.38
CA ARG A 139 3.05 -19.88 1.12
C ARG A 139 3.22 -20.82 -0.06
N ASP A 140 2.28 -20.78 -0.98
CA ASP A 140 2.44 -21.43 -2.28
C ASP A 140 3.55 -20.75 -3.08
N ARG A 141 4.22 -21.52 -3.93
CA ARG A 141 5.27 -20.99 -4.79
C ARG A 141 4.79 -19.92 -5.76
N SER A 142 3.50 -19.91 -6.11
CA SER A 142 2.89 -18.86 -6.95
C SER A 142 2.64 -17.55 -6.22
N ASN A 143 2.82 -17.49 -4.88
CA ASN A 143 2.59 -16.28 -4.10
C ASN A 143 3.51 -15.12 -4.50
N GLU A 144 3.02 -13.89 -4.39
CA GLU A 144 3.74 -12.66 -4.76
C GLU A 144 5.03 -12.44 -3.96
N THR A 145 5.12 -12.90 -2.71
CA THR A 145 6.37 -12.89 -1.95
C THR A 145 7.47 -13.63 -2.69
N VAL A 146 7.14 -14.79 -3.29
CA VAL A 146 8.09 -15.60 -4.04
C VAL A 146 8.29 -15.04 -5.45
N GLN A 147 7.20 -14.82 -6.18
CA GLN A 147 7.25 -14.51 -7.59
C GLN A 147 7.76 -13.10 -7.90
N ILE A 148 7.61 -12.17 -6.97
CA ILE A 148 8.10 -10.79 -7.12
C ILE A 148 9.21 -10.53 -6.11
N GLY A 149 8.94 -10.71 -4.82
CA GLY A 149 9.87 -10.36 -3.75
C GLY A 149 11.19 -11.15 -3.83
N PHE A 150 11.13 -12.47 -3.79
CA PHE A 150 12.34 -13.32 -3.84
C PHE A 150 13.03 -13.22 -5.19
N ARG A 151 12.27 -13.26 -6.30
CA ARG A 151 12.82 -13.14 -7.65
C ARG A 151 13.60 -11.85 -7.84
N LEU A 152 13.04 -10.71 -7.40
CA LEU A 152 13.70 -9.42 -7.53
C LEU A 152 14.96 -9.35 -6.64
N ALA A 153 14.86 -9.79 -5.40
CA ALA A 153 15.99 -9.80 -4.48
C ALA A 153 17.15 -10.68 -4.97
N ASP A 154 16.84 -11.87 -5.52
CA ASP A 154 17.86 -12.76 -6.10
C ASP A 154 18.50 -12.14 -7.34
N LYS A 155 17.70 -11.53 -8.22
CA LYS A 155 18.18 -10.81 -9.42
C LYS A 155 19.16 -9.68 -9.06
N LEU A 156 18.94 -8.99 -7.95
CA LEU A 156 19.79 -7.90 -7.44
C LEU A 156 20.95 -8.43 -6.57
N GLY A 157 21.01 -9.72 -6.30
CA GLY A 157 22.06 -10.32 -5.47
C GLY A 157 21.92 -10.00 -3.98
N HIS A 158 20.71 -9.70 -3.50
CA HIS A 158 20.47 -9.44 -2.07
C HIS A 158 20.61 -10.73 -1.27
N ASP A 159 21.12 -10.61 -0.05
CA ASP A 159 21.27 -11.75 0.86
C ASP A 159 20.01 -12.08 1.66
N SER A 160 19.03 -11.18 1.69
CA SER A 160 17.79 -11.33 2.46
C SER A 160 16.63 -10.55 1.85
N VAL A 161 15.40 -10.95 2.20
CA VAL A 161 14.16 -10.23 1.94
C VAL A 161 13.52 -9.89 3.29
N ALA A 162 13.07 -8.65 3.46
CA ALA A 162 12.56 -8.19 4.75
C ALA A 162 11.05 -8.42 4.88
N ALA A 163 10.63 -8.98 6.01
CA ALA A 163 9.24 -9.06 6.43
C ALA A 163 8.81 -7.75 7.10
N VAL A 164 7.72 -7.13 6.65
CA VAL A 164 7.29 -5.84 7.19
C VAL A 164 5.85 -5.81 7.69
N ASP A 165 5.09 -6.90 7.56
CA ASP A 165 3.69 -6.93 8.00
C ASP A 165 3.56 -7.05 9.52
N TYR A 166 2.45 -6.48 10.00
CA TYR A 166 1.93 -6.63 11.34
C TYR A 166 0.43 -6.92 11.28
N LEU A 167 0.08 -8.20 11.35
CA LEU A 167 -1.32 -8.59 11.33
C LEU A 167 -2.04 -8.11 12.60
N GLN A 168 -3.10 -7.34 12.42
CA GLN A 168 -3.95 -6.85 13.49
C GLN A 168 -5.43 -6.99 13.10
N SER A 169 -6.22 -7.58 13.99
CA SER A 169 -7.67 -7.62 13.80
C SER A 169 -8.26 -6.20 13.76
N PRO A 170 -9.19 -5.90 12.85
CA PRO A 170 -9.95 -4.64 12.86
C PRO A 170 -10.64 -4.37 14.21
N ALA A 171 -11.06 -5.44 14.91
CA ALA A 171 -11.71 -5.35 16.21
C ALA A 171 -10.74 -5.27 17.41
N ALA A 172 -9.43 -5.19 17.20
CA ALA A 172 -8.43 -5.26 18.28
C ALA A 172 -8.58 -4.16 19.34
N LEU A 173 -9.18 -3.03 18.98
CA LEU A 173 -9.38 -1.88 19.87
C LEU A 173 -10.80 -1.81 20.46
N LEU A 174 -11.68 -2.74 20.11
CA LEU A 174 -13.04 -2.80 20.63
C LEU A 174 -13.10 -3.62 21.90
N THR A 175 -13.88 -3.14 22.87
CA THR A 175 -14.34 -3.94 24.01
C THR A 175 -15.35 -4.99 23.56
N ASP A 176 -15.60 -5.99 24.38
CA ASP A 176 -16.61 -7.03 24.07
C ASP A 176 -18.03 -6.43 24.02
N GLU A 177 -18.29 -5.35 24.75
CA GLU A 177 -19.58 -4.63 24.69
C GLU A 177 -19.73 -3.93 23.34
N GLU A 178 -18.72 -3.17 22.89
CA GLU A 178 -18.75 -2.51 21.60
C GLU A 178 -18.87 -3.48 20.42
N LYS A 179 -18.21 -4.66 20.50
CA LYS A 179 -18.36 -5.73 19.50
C LYS A 179 -19.81 -6.23 19.42
N ARG A 180 -20.51 -6.33 20.56
CA ARG A 180 -21.92 -6.76 20.59
C ARG A 180 -22.87 -5.71 20.04
N GLN A 181 -22.51 -4.43 20.11
CA GLN A 181 -23.33 -3.29 19.64
C GLN A 181 -23.14 -3.01 18.16
N LEU A 182 -22.10 -3.61 17.51
CA LEU A 182 -21.93 -3.49 16.07
C LEU A 182 -23.15 -4.03 15.31
N PRO A 183 -23.48 -3.45 14.15
CA PRO A 183 -24.44 -4.05 13.22
C PRO A 183 -24.10 -5.52 12.94
N ASP A 184 -25.12 -6.34 12.72
CA ASP A 184 -24.96 -7.78 12.53
C ASP A 184 -23.98 -8.11 11.39
N SER A 185 -24.04 -7.36 10.27
CA SER A 185 -23.11 -7.50 9.16
C SER A 185 -21.66 -7.26 9.55
N LEU A 186 -21.38 -6.17 10.28
CA LEU A 186 -20.02 -5.86 10.74
C LEU A 186 -19.54 -6.87 11.79
N ARG A 187 -20.44 -7.31 12.68
CA ARG A 187 -20.11 -8.31 13.70
C ARG A 187 -19.77 -9.65 13.08
N ALA A 188 -20.53 -10.10 12.08
CA ALA A 188 -20.27 -11.35 11.38
C ALA A 188 -18.89 -11.33 10.71
N MET A 189 -18.52 -10.24 10.03
CA MET A 189 -17.18 -10.04 9.46
C MET A 189 -16.04 -10.13 10.47
N LEU A 190 -16.26 -9.65 11.71
CA LEU A 190 -15.22 -9.68 12.75
C LEU A 190 -15.06 -11.05 13.40
N VAL A 191 -16.10 -11.89 13.36
CA VAL A 191 -16.12 -13.23 13.97
C VAL A 191 -15.69 -14.29 12.97
N ASP A 192 -16.18 -14.19 11.75
CA ASP A 192 -15.89 -15.12 10.68
C ASP A 192 -15.90 -14.40 9.32
N PRO A 193 -14.74 -13.84 8.92
CA PRO A 193 -14.62 -13.13 7.67
C PRO A 193 -14.91 -14.00 6.44
N ASP A 194 -14.88 -15.33 6.56
CA ASP A 194 -15.10 -16.26 5.46
C ASP A 194 -16.59 -16.47 5.15
N THR A 195 -17.50 -16.07 6.06
CA THR A 195 -18.95 -16.31 5.93
C THR A 195 -19.75 -15.10 5.46
N VAL A 196 -19.13 -13.94 5.27
CA VAL A 196 -19.83 -12.70 4.97
C VAL A 196 -19.50 -12.22 3.56
N GLU A 197 -20.55 -12.13 2.73
CA GLU A 197 -20.49 -11.26 1.55
C GLU A 197 -20.23 -9.83 2.06
N TYR A 198 -19.10 -9.25 1.65
CA TYR A 198 -18.81 -7.86 1.94
C TYR A 198 -19.90 -7.00 1.28
N PRO A 199 -20.61 -6.15 2.03
CA PRO A 199 -21.63 -5.29 1.47
C PRO A 199 -20.99 -4.09 0.77
N LEU A 200 -19.99 -4.33 -0.07
CA LEU A 200 -19.32 -3.29 -0.84
C LEU A 200 -20.07 -3.18 -2.17
N PRO A 201 -20.74 -2.07 -2.47
CA PRO A 201 -21.60 -1.96 -3.64
C PRO A 201 -20.89 -2.31 -4.95
N ASP A 202 -19.58 -2.02 -5.03
CA ASP A 202 -18.80 -2.12 -6.26
C ASP A 202 -17.75 -3.25 -6.23
N ALA A 203 -17.78 -4.14 -5.24
CA ALA A 203 -16.79 -5.22 -5.13
C ALA A 203 -16.84 -6.15 -6.35
N ALA A 204 -18.05 -6.50 -6.80
CA ALA A 204 -18.24 -7.35 -7.97
C ALA A 204 -17.75 -6.67 -9.26
N GLU A 205 -18.03 -5.37 -9.42
CA GLU A 205 -17.57 -4.58 -10.58
C GLU A 205 -16.04 -4.44 -10.56
N SER A 206 -15.47 -4.10 -9.40
CA SER A 206 -14.01 -4.00 -9.23
C SER A 206 -13.31 -5.34 -9.51
N ASN A 207 -13.87 -6.46 -9.07
CA ASN A 207 -13.34 -7.78 -9.36
C ASN A 207 -13.46 -8.15 -10.84
N ALA A 208 -14.58 -7.80 -11.49
CA ALA A 208 -14.76 -8.03 -12.91
C ALA A 208 -13.75 -7.24 -13.75
N GLU A 209 -13.49 -5.97 -13.42
CA GLU A 209 -12.47 -5.17 -14.10
C GLU A 209 -11.06 -5.74 -13.90
N LYS A 210 -10.71 -6.11 -12.68
CA LYS A 210 -9.41 -6.74 -12.38
C LYS A 210 -9.25 -8.04 -13.18
N GLN A 211 -10.29 -8.89 -13.19
CA GLN A 211 -10.26 -10.16 -13.92
C GLN A 211 -10.11 -9.93 -15.41
N GLN A 212 -10.87 -9.00 -15.99
CA GLN A 212 -10.76 -8.67 -17.41
C GLN A 212 -9.33 -8.24 -17.76
N ARG A 213 -8.68 -7.42 -16.94
CA ARG A 213 -7.29 -6.97 -17.17
C ARG A 213 -6.27 -8.10 -17.06
N LEU A 214 -6.51 -9.07 -16.17
CA LEU A 214 -5.68 -10.28 -16.08
C LEU A 214 -5.86 -11.22 -17.26
N ASP A 215 -7.08 -11.31 -17.81
CA ASP A 215 -7.41 -12.18 -18.93
C ASP A 215 -6.92 -11.62 -20.27
N GLU A 216 -6.99 -10.29 -20.45
CA GLU A 216 -6.73 -9.62 -21.72
C GLU A 216 -5.30 -9.05 -21.83
N GLY A 217 -4.62 -8.84 -20.68
CA GLY A 217 -3.31 -8.17 -20.61
C GLY A 217 -2.19 -9.04 -20.06
N SER A 218 -0.98 -8.49 -20.15
CA SER A 218 0.17 -9.04 -19.44
C SER A 218 0.12 -8.68 -17.94
N LEU A 219 0.85 -9.41 -17.09
CA LEU A 219 1.02 -9.01 -15.68
C LEU A 219 1.68 -7.63 -15.56
N VAL A 220 2.56 -7.26 -16.46
CA VAL A 220 3.16 -5.91 -16.45
C VAL A 220 2.10 -4.83 -16.65
N ASP A 221 1.20 -5.01 -17.64
CA ASP A 221 0.09 -4.10 -17.87
C ASP A 221 -0.87 -4.05 -16.70
N PHE A 222 -1.14 -5.22 -16.12
CA PHE A 222 -1.98 -5.33 -14.93
C PHE A 222 -1.37 -4.58 -13.74
N TYR A 223 -0.08 -4.78 -13.43
CA TYR A 223 0.60 -4.08 -12.34
C TYR A 223 0.72 -2.59 -12.61
N ARG A 224 0.93 -2.18 -13.86
CA ARG A 224 0.89 -0.77 -14.26
C ARG A 224 -0.46 -0.15 -13.94
N TRP A 225 -1.56 -0.77 -14.36
CA TRP A 225 -2.92 -0.30 -14.07
C TRP A 225 -3.19 -0.30 -12.56
N LEU A 226 -2.88 -1.39 -11.85
CA LEU A 226 -3.15 -1.55 -10.42
C LEU A 226 -2.48 -0.46 -9.57
N ASN A 227 -1.33 0.04 -10.01
CA ASN A 227 -0.56 1.05 -9.29
C ASN A 227 -0.84 2.49 -9.74
N THR A 228 -1.85 2.71 -10.59
CA THR A 228 -2.28 4.08 -10.91
C THR A 228 -2.95 4.75 -9.72
N PRO A 229 -2.80 6.07 -9.54
CA PRO A 229 -3.43 6.78 -8.42
C PRO A 229 -4.95 6.60 -8.35
N ASP A 230 -5.63 6.57 -9.49
CA ASP A 230 -7.09 6.42 -9.57
C ASP A 230 -7.54 5.05 -9.07
N VAL A 231 -6.84 3.98 -9.46
CA VAL A 231 -7.13 2.61 -9.00
C VAL A 231 -6.82 2.48 -7.51
N GLY A 232 -5.69 3.02 -7.05
CA GLY A 232 -5.36 3.05 -5.62
C GLY A 232 -6.42 3.78 -4.80
N ALA A 233 -6.90 4.93 -5.27
CA ALA A 233 -7.98 5.67 -4.61
C ALA A 233 -9.30 4.89 -4.61
N SER A 234 -9.64 4.19 -5.69
CA SER A 234 -10.81 3.33 -5.76
C SER A 234 -10.75 2.17 -4.78
N MET A 235 -9.60 1.48 -4.71
CA MET A 235 -9.39 0.39 -3.75
C MET A 235 -9.48 0.87 -2.31
N TRP A 236 -8.87 2.03 -2.01
CA TRP A 236 -9.00 2.66 -0.70
C TRP A 236 -10.46 2.95 -0.34
N ASN A 237 -11.22 3.54 -1.25
CA ASN A 237 -12.63 3.84 -1.01
C ASN A 237 -13.45 2.57 -0.76
N ASN A 238 -13.17 1.49 -1.49
CA ASN A 238 -13.85 0.22 -1.30
C ASN A 238 -13.54 -0.39 0.06
N ASP A 239 -12.29 -0.40 0.49
CA ASP A 239 -11.89 -0.87 1.83
C ASP A 239 -12.48 0.02 2.94
N MET A 240 -12.56 1.34 2.71
CA MET A 240 -13.13 2.28 3.68
C MET A 240 -14.67 2.21 3.75
N ASN A 241 -15.34 1.68 2.75
CA ASN A 241 -16.80 1.53 2.75
C ASN A 241 -17.31 0.65 3.92
N PHE A 242 -16.52 -0.35 4.32
CA PHE A 242 -16.75 -1.10 5.55
C PHE A 242 -16.82 -0.20 6.78
N TYR A 243 -15.90 0.75 6.89
CA TYR A 243 -15.86 1.70 8.00
C TYR A 243 -16.95 2.76 7.87
N ALA A 244 -17.32 3.16 6.64
CA ALA A 244 -18.42 4.07 6.38
C ALA A 244 -19.74 3.53 6.98
N THR A 245 -20.03 2.24 6.76
CA THR A 245 -21.21 1.59 7.37
C THR A 245 -21.18 1.67 8.89
N ALA A 246 -20.01 1.55 9.52
CA ALA A 246 -19.88 1.71 10.95
C ALA A 246 -20.12 3.17 11.41
N PHE A 247 -19.64 4.16 10.63
CA PHE A 247 -19.88 5.58 10.93
C PHE A 247 -21.35 5.97 10.78
N GLU A 248 -22.05 5.47 9.76
CA GLU A 248 -23.48 5.73 9.53
C GLU A 248 -24.37 5.22 10.67
N ASN A 249 -23.91 4.18 11.39
CA ASN A 249 -24.63 3.60 12.52
C ASN A 249 -24.16 4.15 13.88
N SER A 250 -23.31 5.18 13.90
CA SER A 250 -22.76 5.77 15.13
C SER A 250 -23.54 7.02 15.53
N GLU A 251 -23.89 7.14 16.82
CA GLU A 251 -24.46 8.35 17.39
C GLU A 251 -23.37 9.36 17.80
N PRO A 252 -23.68 10.65 17.91
CA PRO A 252 -22.73 11.65 18.39
C PRO A 252 -22.15 11.26 19.77
N GLY A 253 -20.80 11.09 19.81
CA GLY A 253 -20.09 10.64 21.01
C GLY A 253 -19.83 9.14 21.05
N ASP A 254 -20.36 8.35 20.12
CA ASP A 254 -19.96 6.97 19.89
C ASP A 254 -18.73 6.94 18.97
N TYR A 255 -17.63 6.43 19.47
CA TYR A 255 -16.36 6.31 18.74
C TYR A 255 -16.03 4.87 18.33
N THR A 256 -17.01 3.98 18.29
CA THR A 256 -16.81 2.57 17.91
C THR A 256 -16.26 2.44 16.50
N ALA A 257 -16.83 3.17 15.53
CA ALA A 257 -16.32 3.21 14.16
C ALA A 257 -14.91 3.79 14.07
N VAL A 258 -14.60 4.82 14.88
CA VAL A 258 -13.26 5.41 14.97
C VAL A 258 -12.24 4.36 15.45
N LYS A 259 -12.59 3.50 16.40
CA LYS A 259 -11.71 2.44 16.89
C LYS A 259 -11.39 1.40 15.80
N LEU A 260 -12.40 1.02 15.00
CA LEU A 260 -12.18 0.13 13.84
C LEU A 260 -11.18 0.75 12.87
N MET A 261 -11.41 1.99 12.46
CA MET A 261 -10.51 2.71 11.56
C MET A 261 -9.12 2.94 12.17
N THR A 262 -9.06 3.19 13.49
CA THR A 262 -7.79 3.32 14.21
C THR A 262 -7.01 2.02 14.19
N ALA A 263 -7.66 0.87 14.30
CA ALA A 263 -6.99 -0.44 14.23
C ALA A 263 -6.32 -0.66 12.86
N TRP A 264 -7.01 -0.31 11.77
CA TRP A 264 -6.44 -0.34 10.42
C TRP A 264 -5.28 0.64 10.27
N THR A 265 -5.47 1.89 10.69
CA THR A 265 -4.42 2.92 10.63
C THR A 265 -3.21 2.51 11.48
N GLN A 266 -3.43 1.93 12.66
CA GLN A 266 -2.37 1.42 13.52
C GLN A 266 -1.58 0.28 12.85
N ARG A 267 -2.26 -0.62 12.11
CA ARG A 267 -1.56 -1.65 11.33
C ARG A 267 -0.62 -0.99 10.31
N ASN A 268 -1.13 -0.04 9.52
CA ASN A 268 -0.31 0.65 8.51
C ASN A 268 0.83 1.47 9.12
N LEU A 269 0.62 2.11 10.26
CA LEU A 269 1.71 2.79 11.00
C LEU A 269 2.80 1.82 11.46
N ARG A 270 2.43 0.60 11.89
CA ARG A 270 3.39 -0.43 12.27
C ARG A 270 4.15 -0.97 11.06
N ILE A 271 3.46 -1.17 9.93
CA ILE A 271 4.10 -1.55 8.67
C ILE A 271 5.11 -0.47 8.27
N ALA A 272 4.73 0.81 8.25
CA ALA A 272 5.65 1.91 7.95
C ALA A 272 6.84 1.97 8.92
N SER A 273 6.61 1.70 10.22
CA SER A 273 7.68 1.59 11.21
C SER A 273 8.62 0.40 10.93
N ASN A 274 8.07 -0.73 10.47
CA ASN A 274 8.89 -1.87 10.08
C ASN A 274 9.71 -1.53 8.83
N VAL A 275 9.10 -0.92 7.81
CA VAL A 275 9.80 -0.44 6.60
C VAL A 275 10.93 0.53 6.96
N TRP A 276 10.70 1.42 7.92
CA TRP A 276 11.75 2.34 8.43
C TRP A 276 13.00 1.61 8.94
N ASN A 277 12.82 0.42 9.51
CA ASN A 277 13.91 -0.35 10.12
C ASN A 277 14.57 -1.35 9.15
N VAL A 278 14.09 -1.46 7.90
CA VAL A 278 14.66 -2.37 6.89
C VAL A 278 16.03 -1.92 6.41
N PRO A 279 16.23 -0.64 6.01
CA PRO A 279 17.47 -0.22 5.40
C PRO A 279 18.61 -0.13 6.43
N ALA A 280 19.81 -0.51 5.99
CA ALA A 280 21.04 -0.19 6.71
C ALA A 280 21.35 1.32 6.64
N GLU A 281 22.42 1.75 7.31
CA GLU A 281 22.78 3.20 7.37
C GLU A 281 23.03 3.81 5.99
N THR A 282 23.63 3.03 5.09
CA THR A 282 23.99 3.46 3.74
C THR A 282 22.94 3.20 2.68
N ASP A 283 21.87 2.49 3.01
CA ASP A 283 20.82 2.16 2.03
C ASP A 283 19.90 3.37 1.80
N GLU A 284 19.62 3.65 0.54
CA GLU A 284 18.83 4.81 0.12
C GLU A 284 17.45 4.42 -0.44
N ARG A 285 17.31 3.19 -0.96
CA ARG A 285 16.14 2.71 -1.70
C ARG A 285 15.60 1.40 -1.16
N VAL A 286 14.32 1.40 -0.80
CA VAL A 286 13.60 0.20 -0.36
C VAL A 286 12.41 -0.04 -1.27
N LEU A 287 12.32 -1.22 -1.89
CA LEU A 287 11.12 -1.63 -2.62
C LEU A 287 10.25 -2.49 -1.71
N VAL A 288 8.98 -2.13 -1.60
CA VAL A 288 7.98 -2.81 -0.77
C VAL A 288 6.91 -3.41 -1.68
N VAL A 289 6.80 -4.74 -1.71
CA VAL A 289 5.70 -5.48 -2.35
C VAL A 289 4.61 -5.70 -1.32
N TYR A 290 3.46 -5.07 -1.51
CA TYR A 290 2.39 -5.08 -0.50
C TYR A 290 1.01 -5.04 -1.16
N GLY A 291 -0.03 -5.55 -0.48
CA GLY A 291 -1.41 -5.48 -0.97
C GLY A 291 -1.79 -4.07 -1.39
N ALA A 292 -2.31 -3.92 -2.62
CA ALA A 292 -2.53 -2.62 -3.26
C ALA A 292 -3.46 -1.70 -2.46
N SER A 293 -4.40 -2.24 -1.67
CA SER A 293 -5.29 -1.46 -0.80
C SER A 293 -4.56 -0.71 0.34
N HIS A 294 -3.37 -1.16 0.72
CA HIS A 294 -2.55 -0.50 1.73
C HIS A 294 -1.76 0.69 1.18
N VAL A 295 -1.45 0.68 -0.12
CA VAL A 295 -0.55 1.65 -0.77
C VAL A 295 -0.95 3.11 -0.55
N PRO A 296 -2.24 3.52 -0.69
CA PRO A 296 -2.63 4.91 -0.46
C PRO A 296 -2.33 5.39 0.95
N GLN A 297 -2.62 4.58 1.97
CA GLN A 297 -2.38 4.96 3.35
C GLN A 297 -0.90 4.90 3.73
N LEU A 298 -0.18 3.89 3.27
CA LEU A 298 1.28 3.82 3.46
C LEU A 298 1.96 5.02 2.82
N GLY A 299 1.56 5.40 1.60
CA GLY A 299 2.07 6.59 0.93
C GLY A 299 1.81 7.88 1.72
N GLN A 300 0.61 8.05 2.29
CA GLN A 300 0.31 9.19 3.16
C GLN A 300 1.18 9.22 4.42
N ILE A 301 1.36 8.07 5.07
CA ILE A 301 2.19 7.95 6.27
C ILE A 301 3.65 8.27 5.95
N LEU A 302 4.19 7.70 4.88
CA LEU A 302 5.58 7.92 4.47
C LEU A 302 5.83 9.37 4.01
N THR A 303 4.84 10.00 3.32
CA THR A 303 4.92 11.43 2.98
C THR A 303 5.04 12.32 4.22
N GLY A 304 4.40 11.93 5.32
CA GLY A 304 4.51 12.60 6.61
C GLY A 304 5.78 12.25 7.41
N ALA A 305 6.50 11.22 7.00
CA ALA A 305 7.73 10.80 7.68
C ALA A 305 8.91 11.72 7.31
N PRO A 306 9.72 12.20 8.28
CA PRO A 306 10.71 13.22 7.98
C PRO A 306 11.86 12.75 7.08
N MET A 307 12.21 11.46 7.11
CA MET A 307 13.39 10.90 6.46
C MET A 307 13.06 9.86 5.37
N MET A 308 11.79 9.71 5.01
CA MET A 308 11.35 8.80 3.96
C MET A 308 10.49 9.54 2.95
N ALA A 309 10.48 9.07 1.71
CA ALA A 309 9.61 9.55 0.65
C ALA A 309 9.04 8.36 -0.12
N PRO A 310 7.72 8.24 -0.26
CA PRO A 310 7.14 7.22 -1.12
C PRO A 310 7.39 7.58 -2.58
N VAL A 311 7.74 6.58 -3.39
CA VAL A 311 7.90 6.73 -4.85
C VAL A 311 7.04 5.70 -5.59
N SER A 312 6.62 6.08 -6.79
CA SER A 312 5.74 5.25 -7.62
C SER A 312 6.55 4.26 -8.47
N PRO A 313 6.07 3.02 -8.64
CA PRO A 313 6.67 2.07 -9.57
C PRO A 313 6.35 2.40 -11.04
N LEU A 314 5.36 3.27 -11.32
CA LEU A 314 4.85 3.50 -12.67
C LEU A 314 5.91 3.91 -13.71
N PRO A 315 6.93 4.73 -13.39
CA PRO A 315 7.98 5.05 -14.36
C PRO A 315 8.74 3.83 -14.89
N TYR A 316 8.79 2.76 -14.11
CA TYR A 316 9.48 1.49 -14.43
C TYR A 316 8.56 0.44 -15.06
N LEU A 317 7.24 0.65 -15.03
CA LEU A 317 6.25 -0.25 -15.60
C LEU A 317 5.75 0.18 -17.01
N THR A 318 6.38 1.18 -17.61
CA THR A 318 6.12 1.59 -19.00
C THR A 318 6.97 0.80 -19.99
N ASP A 319 6.51 0.73 -21.26
CA ASP A 319 7.27 0.11 -22.36
C ASP A 319 8.49 0.95 -22.76
#